data_4026a5393daab3007144a50dc21eb2cf
#
_entry.id   4026a5393daab3007144a50dc21eb2cf
#
_cell.length_a   1.000
_cell.length_b   1.000
_cell.length_c   1.000
_cell.angle_alpha   90.00
_cell.angle_beta   90.00
_cell.angle_gamma   90.00
#
_symmetry.space_group_name_H-M   'P 1'
#
loop_
_entity.id
_entity.type
_entity.pdbx_description
1 polymer ?
#
loop_
_entity_poly.entity_id
_entity_poly.type
_entity_poly.pdbx_seq_one_letter_code
_entity_poly.pdbx_strand_id
1 'polypeptide(L)'
;CPNAVVVYDLFHVVAKYGREVMDRVRVDQANQLRDDKVARKVIKSSRWILLRNADNLEPEQAVKLDELLAANAFLTTVYVLKDQLKTLWFAESETTARSAWREWAGMALGSGIDALVRFAKKLEPYMEGIVSSALHRLNTSVLEGMNNRIKVIKRMAYGYRDTDYFFLKIRAAFPGKVR
;
A
#
# COMPACT_ATOMS: atom_id res chain seq x y z
N CYS A 1 -20.50 -19.09 3.17
CA CYS A 1 -20.44 -19.43 1.72
C CYS A 1 -19.28 -20.39 1.51
N PRO A 2 -19.53 -21.69 1.34
CA PRO A 2 -18.45 -22.69 1.22
C PRO A 2 -17.59 -22.51 -0.04
N ASN A 3 -18.10 -21.82 -1.06
CA ASN A 3 -17.41 -21.58 -2.33
C ASN A 3 -16.88 -20.15 -2.46
N ALA A 4 -16.82 -19.37 -1.38
CA ALA A 4 -16.31 -18.02 -1.41
C ALA A 4 -14.78 -18.03 -1.48
N VAL A 5 -14.22 -17.27 -2.41
CA VAL A 5 -12.78 -17.04 -2.54
C VAL A 5 -12.43 -15.74 -1.81
N VAL A 6 -11.47 -15.81 -0.91
CA VAL A 6 -10.95 -14.61 -0.23
C VAL A 6 -9.99 -13.89 -1.16
N VAL A 7 -10.18 -12.57 -1.31
CA VAL A 7 -9.30 -11.70 -2.08
C VAL A 7 -8.88 -10.50 -1.22
N TYR A 8 -7.67 -10.01 -1.41
CA TYR A 8 -7.14 -8.86 -0.69
C TYR A 8 -6.91 -7.68 -1.62
N ASP A 9 -7.28 -6.50 -1.16
CA ASP A 9 -7.05 -5.26 -1.89
C ASP A 9 -5.57 -4.86 -1.83
N LEU A 10 -4.98 -4.63 -3.01
CA LEU A 10 -3.62 -4.12 -3.18
C LEU A 10 -3.36 -2.86 -2.35
N PHE A 11 -4.30 -1.92 -2.35
CA PHE A 11 -4.14 -0.65 -1.65
C PHE A 11 -3.83 -0.85 -0.16
N HIS A 12 -4.56 -1.74 0.50
CA HIS A 12 -4.35 -2.02 1.93
C HIS A 12 -3.02 -2.69 2.20
N VAL A 13 -2.58 -3.61 1.35
CA VAL A 13 -1.29 -4.30 1.50
C VAL A 13 -0.13 -3.33 1.28
N VAL A 14 -0.18 -2.51 0.22
CA VAL A 14 0.86 -1.50 -0.07
C VAL A 14 0.89 -0.40 0.99
N ALA A 15 -0.27 0.06 1.47
CA ALA A 15 -0.33 1.04 2.55
C ALA A 15 0.27 0.49 3.87
N LYS A 16 0.05 -0.79 4.15
CA LYS A 16 0.65 -1.48 5.30
C LYS A 16 2.17 -1.62 5.12
N TYR A 17 2.64 -2.01 3.92
CA TYR A 17 4.05 -2.04 3.57
C TYR A 17 4.72 -0.67 3.78
N GLY A 18 4.07 0.40 3.33
CA GLY A 18 4.55 1.77 3.51
C GLY A 18 4.78 2.13 4.97
N ARG A 19 3.89 1.72 5.87
CA ARG A 19 4.00 2.00 7.32
C ARG A 19 4.97 1.08 8.05
N GLU A 20 4.90 -0.23 7.80
CA GLU A 20 5.62 -1.23 8.59
C GLU A 20 7.04 -1.48 8.07
N VAL A 21 7.30 -1.22 6.79
CA VAL A 21 8.61 -1.46 6.15
C VAL A 21 9.28 -0.14 5.78
N MET A 22 8.71 0.60 4.79
CA MET A 22 9.37 1.81 4.27
C MET A 22 9.65 2.85 5.34
N ASP A 23 8.63 3.20 6.12
CA ASP A 23 8.78 4.24 7.15
C ASP A 23 9.69 3.78 8.29
N ARG A 24 9.63 2.50 8.64
CA ARG A 24 10.50 1.92 9.66
C ARG A 24 11.97 1.94 9.22
N VAL A 25 12.27 1.41 8.03
CA VAL A 25 13.64 1.39 7.50
C VAL A 25 14.19 2.81 7.35
N ARG A 26 13.39 3.75 6.85
CA ARG A 26 13.75 5.17 6.77
C ARG A 26 14.15 5.75 8.14
N VAL A 27 13.38 5.45 9.17
CA VAL A 27 13.69 5.92 10.55
C VAL A 27 14.97 5.27 11.08
N ASP A 28 15.14 3.98 10.85
CA ASP A 28 16.32 3.24 11.31
C ASP A 28 17.58 3.76 10.61
N GLN A 29 17.54 3.99 9.28
CA GLN A 29 18.64 4.58 8.52
C GLN A 29 18.95 6.02 8.97
N ALA A 30 17.94 6.85 9.24
CA ALA A 30 18.14 8.18 9.79
C ALA A 30 18.78 8.16 11.20
N ASN A 31 18.49 7.12 11.99
CA ASN A 31 19.07 6.98 13.33
C ASN A 31 20.53 6.52 13.30
N GLN A 32 20.96 5.80 12.25
CA GLN A 32 22.37 5.45 12.06
C GLN A 32 23.22 6.69 11.74
N LEU A 33 22.64 7.74 11.17
CA LEU A 33 23.30 9.00 10.80
C LEU A 33 23.16 10.08 11.89
N ARG A 34 23.26 9.70 13.17
CA ARG A 34 23.08 10.68 14.27
C ARG A 34 24.12 11.81 14.25
N ASP A 35 25.33 11.51 13.83
CA ASP A 35 26.45 12.44 13.81
C ASP A 35 26.46 13.30 12.53
N ASP A 36 25.80 12.86 11.45
CA ASP A 36 25.59 13.64 10.23
C ASP A 36 24.19 14.24 10.19
N LYS A 37 24.07 15.46 10.73
CA LYS A 37 22.79 16.17 10.80
C LYS A 37 22.18 16.46 9.42
N VAL A 38 23.01 16.67 8.38
CA VAL A 38 22.56 17.01 7.02
C VAL A 38 21.98 15.76 6.36
N ALA A 39 22.73 14.67 6.27
CA ALA A 39 22.27 13.41 5.69
C ALA A 39 21.04 12.86 6.45
N ARG A 40 21.04 12.95 7.79
CA ARG A 40 19.87 12.57 8.61
C ARG A 40 18.63 13.35 8.27
N LYS A 41 18.74 14.67 8.05
CA LYS A 41 17.62 15.55 7.67
C LYS A 41 17.06 15.14 6.31
N VAL A 42 17.91 14.84 5.33
CA VAL A 42 17.52 14.37 4.00
C VAL A 42 16.68 13.10 4.11
N ILE A 43 17.18 12.06 4.80
CA ILE A 43 16.45 10.81 4.97
C ILE A 43 15.14 11.02 5.74
N LYS A 44 15.12 11.81 6.79
CA LYS A 44 13.88 12.09 7.54
C LYS A 44 12.80 12.76 6.70
N SER A 45 13.17 13.69 5.82
CA SER A 45 12.24 14.43 4.97
C SER A 45 11.75 13.64 3.75
N SER A 46 12.40 12.52 3.40
CA SER A 46 12.12 11.73 2.20
C SER A 46 10.86 10.86 2.26
N ARG A 47 10.15 10.83 3.39
CA ARG A 47 8.99 9.95 3.60
C ARG A 47 7.99 9.94 2.45
N TRP A 48 7.55 11.12 2.03
CA TRP A 48 6.51 11.26 1.01
C TRP A 48 6.99 10.85 -0.39
N ILE A 49 8.27 11.12 -0.71
CA ILE A 49 8.88 10.72 -1.98
C ILE A 49 8.97 9.19 -2.06
N LEU A 50 9.40 8.53 -0.98
CA LEU A 50 9.49 7.06 -0.91
C LEU A 50 8.13 6.36 -0.99
N LEU A 51 7.06 6.98 -0.48
CA LEU A 51 5.73 6.37 -0.46
C LEU A 51 4.95 6.57 -1.76
N ARG A 52 5.25 7.61 -2.54
CA ARG A 52 4.60 7.88 -3.82
C ARG A 52 4.96 6.83 -4.88
N ASN A 53 4.11 6.73 -5.90
CA ASN A 53 4.46 6.03 -7.13
C ASN A 53 5.41 6.90 -7.94
N ALA A 54 6.39 6.30 -8.63
CA ALA A 54 7.36 7.02 -9.44
C ALA A 54 6.70 7.92 -10.48
N ASP A 55 5.64 7.44 -11.14
CA ASP A 55 4.88 8.17 -12.17
C ASP A 55 4.18 9.45 -11.66
N ASN A 56 4.03 9.59 -10.34
CA ASN A 56 3.36 10.72 -9.68
C ASN A 56 4.35 11.70 -9.03
N LEU A 57 5.65 11.55 -9.31
CA LEU A 57 6.69 12.45 -8.82
C LEU A 57 6.95 13.57 -9.82
N GLU A 58 7.09 14.79 -9.30
CA GLU A 58 7.63 15.90 -10.09
C GLU A 58 9.09 15.63 -10.45
N PRO A 59 9.61 16.18 -11.58
CA PRO A 59 10.98 15.91 -12.05
C PRO A 59 12.05 16.11 -10.96
N GLU A 60 11.95 17.19 -10.18
CA GLU A 60 12.89 17.45 -9.07
C GLU A 60 12.79 16.41 -7.95
N GLN A 61 11.59 15.86 -7.71
CA GLN A 61 11.37 14.82 -6.71
C GLN A 61 11.93 13.48 -7.19
N ALA A 62 11.84 13.19 -8.49
CA ALA A 62 12.41 11.99 -9.09
C ALA A 62 13.94 11.99 -8.95
N VAL A 63 14.62 13.11 -9.28
CA VAL A 63 16.07 13.25 -9.08
C VAL A 63 16.47 13.04 -7.61
N LYS A 64 15.74 13.66 -6.68
CA LYS A 64 16.00 13.48 -5.24
C LYS A 64 15.79 12.04 -4.78
N LEU A 65 14.81 11.33 -5.36
CA LEU A 65 14.59 9.92 -5.07
C LEU A 65 15.76 9.08 -5.56
N ASP A 66 16.21 9.29 -6.80
CA ASP A 66 17.32 8.54 -7.39
C ASP A 66 18.63 8.75 -6.60
N GLU A 67 18.94 9.98 -6.22
CA GLU A 67 20.08 10.30 -5.36
C GLU A 67 20.00 9.60 -4.00
N LEU A 68 18.81 9.63 -3.37
CA LEU A 68 18.57 8.98 -2.08
C LEU A 68 18.75 7.47 -2.16
N LEU A 69 18.21 6.85 -3.21
CA LEU A 69 18.30 5.41 -3.41
C LEU A 69 19.76 5.01 -3.76
N ALA A 70 20.44 5.76 -4.61
CA ALA A 70 21.86 5.51 -4.93
C ALA A 70 22.76 5.57 -3.68
N ALA A 71 22.43 6.45 -2.72
CA ALA A 71 23.19 6.62 -1.49
C ALA A 71 22.84 5.62 -0.38
N ASN A 72 21.73 4.86 -0.47
CA ASN A 72 21.26 4.02 0.62
C ASN A 72 20.68 2.68 0.14
N ALA A 73 21.49 1.63 0.20
CA ALA A 73 21.14 0.29 -0.25
C ALA A 73 19.90 -0.31 0.46
N PHE A 74 19.69 -0.01 1.76
CA PHE A 74 18.52 -0.49 2.49
C PHE A 74 17.23 0.15 1.97
N LEU A 75 17.25 1.46 1.71
CA LEU A 75 16.11 2.16 1.12
C LEU A 75 15.83 1.69 -0.30
N THR A 76 16.88 1.44 -1.10
CA THR A 76 16.76 0.88 -2.45
C THR A 76 16.08 -0.48 -2.41
N THR A 77 16.55 -1.39 -1.56
CA THR A 77 15.99 -2.73 -1.42
C THR A 77 14.48 -2.67 -1.09
N VAL A 78 14.09 -1.90 -0.07
CA VAL A 78 12.67 -1.84 0.30
C VAL A 78 11.83 -1.08 -0.73
N TYR A 79 12.40 -0.14 -1.48
CA TYR A 79 11.70 0.58 -2.54
C TYR A 79 11.40 -0.34 -3.73
N VAL A 80 12.42 -1.06 -4.22
CA VAL A 80 12.27 -2.04 -5.31
C VAL A 80 11.26 -3.13 -4.94
N LEU A 81 11.37 -3.69 -3.73
CA LEU A 81 10.44 -4.73 -3.27
C LEU A 81 9.01 -4.22 -3.05
N LYS A 82 8.80 -2.92 -2.79
CA LYS A 82 7.46 -2.31 -2.81
C LYS A 82 6.83 -2.39 -4.21
N ASP A 83 7.59 -2.07 -5.23
CA ASP A 83 7.07 -2.08 -6.60
C ASP A 83 6.87 -3.52 -7.12
N GLN A 84 7.79 -4.42 -6.83
CA GLN A 84 7.61 -5.84 -7.11
C GLN A 84 6.39 -6.45 -6.40
N LEU A 85 6.13 -6.06 -5.15
CA LEU A 85 4.93 -6.49 -4.43
C LEU A 85 3.65 -6.10 -5.19
N LYS A 86 3.62 -4.91 -5.81
CA LYS A 86 2.47 -4.47 -6.62
C LYS A 86 2.25 -5.35 -7.84
N THR A 87 3.31 -5.86 -8.48
CA THR A 87 3.18 -6.67 -9.70
C THR A 87 2.40 -7.96 -9.48
N LEU A 88 2.33 -8.45 -8.24
CA LEU A 88 1.53 -9.63 -7.88
C LEU A 88 0.06 -9.50 -8.28
N TRP A 89 -0.53 -8.31 -8.12
CA TRP A 89 -1.95 -8.06 -8.45
C TRP A 89 -2.22 -7.90 -9.94
N PHE A 90 -1.17 -7.79 -10.75
CA PHE A 90 -1.28 -7.64 -12.21
C PHE A 90 -0.86 -8.92 -12.96
N ALA A 91 -0.59 -10.00 -12.25
CA ALA A 91 -0.26 -11.28 -12.85
C ALA A 91 -1.41 -11.79 -13.73
N GLU A 92 -1.08 -12.42 -14.84
CA GLU A 92 -2.06 -12.89 -15.84
C GLU A 92 -2.65 -14.25 -15.48
N SER A 93 -1.99 -15.00 -14.61
CA SER A 93 -2.40 -16.32 -14.18
C SER A 93 -2.05 -16.58 -12.72
N GLU A 94 -2.70 -17.59 -12.14
CA GLU A 94 -2.39 -18.06 -10.78
C GLU A 94 -0.93 -18.56 -10.68
N THR A 95 -0.45 -19.27 -11.68
CA THR A 95 0.92 -19.78 -11.72
C THR A 95 1.93 -18.63 -11.70
N THR A 96 1.69 -17.59 -12.50
CA THR A 96 2.53 -16.39 -12.56
C THR A 96 2.50 -15.64 -11.24
N ALA A 97 1.31 -15.48 -10.62
CA ALA A 97 1.16 -14.84 -9.33
C ALA A 97 1.90 -15.59 -8.22
N ARG A 98 1.80 -16.93 -8.20
CA ARG A 98 2.51 -17.77 -7.22
C ARG A 98 4.03 -17.72 -7.41
N SER A 99 4.51 -17.67 -8.66
CA SER A 99 5.94 -17.53 -8.95
C SER A 99 6.46 -16.18 -8.47
N ALA A 100 5.76 -15.10 -8.81
CA ALA A 100 6.11 -13.74 -8.37
C ALA A 100 6.08 -13.61 -6.84
N TRP A 101 5.11 -14.26 -6.16
CA TRP A 101 5.09 -14.32 -4.70
C TRP A 101 6.33 -14.99 -4.12
N ARG A 102 6.70 -16.18 -4.63
CA ARG A 102 7.88 -16.92 -4.13
C ARG A 102 9.17 -16.12 -4.30
N GLU A 103 9.31 -15.48 -5.45
CA GLU A 103 10.46 -14.62 -5.76
C GLU A 103 10.52 -13.43 -4.81
N TRP A 104 9.42 -12.69 -4.67
CA TRP A 104 9.32 -11.57 -3.76
C TRP A 104 9.59 -11.97 -2.30
N ALA A 105 8.95 -13.05 -1.83
CA ALA A 105 9.11 -13.55 -0.47
C ALA A 105 10.55 -14.01 -0.21
N GLY A 106 11.18 -14.71 -1.18
CA GLY A 106 12.58 -15.12 -1.09
C GLY A 106 13.54 -13.93 -0.95
N MET A 107 13.36 -12.90 -1.77
CA MET A 107 14.15 -11.67 -1.68
C MET A 107 13.92 -10.92 -0.35
N ALA A 108 12.67 -10.82 0.07
CA ALA A 108 12.31 -10.14 1.33
C ALA A 108 12.90 -10.85 2.55
N LEU A 109 12.81 -12.18 2.61
CA LEU A 109 13.35 -13.00 3.71
C LEU A 109 14.88 -13.02 3.70
N GLY A 110 15.51 -13.01 2.52
CA GLY A 110 16.97 -12.98 2.35
C GLY A 110 17.61 -11.60 2.47
N SER A 111 16.82 -10.53 2.62
CA SER A 111 17.31 -9.15 2.59
C SER A 111 18.16 -8.74 3.79
N GLY A 112 18.06 -9.44 4.91
CA GLY A 112 18.68 -9.03 6.18
C GLY A 112 18.04 -7.78 6.84
N ILE A 113 16.94 -7.26 6.26
CA ILE A 113 16.23 -6.08 6.78
C ILE A 113 15.09 -6.54 7.69
N ASP A 114 15.26 -6.41 9.00
CA ASP A 114 14.32 -6.92 10.00
C ASP A 114 12.85 -6.54 9.78
N ALA A 115 12.59 -5.28 9.40
CA ALA A 115 11.23 -4.81 9.14
C ALA A 115 10.60 -5.53 7.95
N LEU A 116 11.39 -5.76 6.90
CA LEU A 116 10.96 -6.43 5.67
C LEU A 116 10.75 -7.93 5.91
N VAL A 117 11.66 -8.58 6.61
CA VAL A 117 11.56 -10.00 7.00
C VAL A 117 10.30 -10.25 7.85
N ARG A 118 10.07 -9.39 8.86
CA ARG A 118 8.84 -9.50 9.68
C ARG A 118 7.57 -9.29 8.87
N PHE A 119 7.59 -8.35 7.93
CA PHE A 119 6.44 -8.08 7.06
C PHE A 119 6.15 -9.27 6.15
N ALA A 120 7.17 -9.86 5.51
CA ALA A 120 7.02 -11.03 4.65
C ALA A 120 6.41 -12.22 5.41
N LYS A 121 6.93 -12.53 6.61
CA LYS A 121 6.37 -13.58 7.49
C LYS A 121 4.92 -13.32 7.89
N LYS A 122 4.56 -12.06 8.17
CA LYS A 122 3.16 -11.69 8.49
C LYS A 122 2.23 -11.82 7.29
N LEU A 123 2.76 -11.65 6.07
CA LEU A 123 1.97 -11.68 4.86
C LEU A 123 1.75 -13.12 4.34
N GLU A 124 2.62 -14.04 4.69
CA GLU A 124 2.60 -15.44 4.25
C GLU A 124 1.24 -16.15 4.44
N PRO A 125 0.56 -16.05 5.60
CA PRO A 125 -0.76 -16.68 5.78
C PRO A 125 -1.86 -16.12 4.86
N TYR A 126 -1.62 -14.98 4.25
CA TYR A 126 -2.56 -14.29 3.35
C TYR A 126 -2.24 -14.55 1.86
N MET A 127 -1.21 -15.34 1.57
CA MET A 127 -0.70 -15.59 0.22
C MET A 127 -1.79 -16.07 -0.74
N GLU A 128 -2.63 -17.04 -0.34
CA GLU A 128 -3.69 -17.56 -1.19
C GLU A 128 -4.68 -16.47 -1.62
N GLY A 129 -5.09 -15.61 -0.72
CA GLY A 129 -6.00 -14.50 -1.04
C GLY A 129 -5.33 -13.40 -1.87
N ILE A 130 -4.01 -13.19 -1.74
CA ILE A 130 -3.24 -12.27 -2.58
C ILE A 130 -3.15 -12.82 -4.00
N VAL A 131 -2.82 -14.09 -4.18
CA VAL A 131 -2.79 -14.77 -5.49
C VAL A 131 -4.18 -14.74 -6.14
N SER A 132 -5.23 -15.04 -5.39
CA SER A 132 -6.62 -14.96 -5.86
C SER A 132 -7.00 -13.54 -6.30
N SER A 133 -6.44 -12.51 -5.68
CA SER A 133 -6.70 -11.10 -6.06
C SER A 133 -6.20 -10.78 -7.46
N ALA A 134 -5.11 -11.41 -7.93
CA ALA A 134 -4.60 -11.25 -9.30
C ALA A 134 -5.62 -11.75 -10.34
N LEU A 135 -6.35 -12.82 -10.02
CA LEU A 135 -7.36 -13.40 -10.90
C LEU A 135 -8.69 -12.62 -10.87
N HIS A 136 -9.11 -12.18 -9.69
CA HIS A 136 -10.42 -11.57 -9.48
C HIS A 136 -10.44 -10.05 -9.52
N ARG A 137 -9.33 -9.38 -9.70
CA ARG A 137 -9.13 -7.91 -9.92
C ARG A 137 -10.23 -7.03 -9.32
N LEU A 138 -10.60 -7.26 -8.06
CA LEU A 138 -11.61 -6.46 -7.37
C LEU A 138 -11.01 -5.11 -6.96
N ASN A 139 -11.57 -4.04 -7.52
CA ASN A 139 -11.19 -2.69 -7.14
C ASN A 139 -12.18 -2.17 -6.07
N THR A 140 -11.72 -2.02 -4.84
CA THR A 140 -12.53 -1.51 -3.74
C THR A 140 -12.58 0.02 -3.69
N SER A 141 -11.84 0.72 -4.54
CA SER A 141 -11.76 2.20 -4.53
C SER A 141 -13.13 2.88 -4.69
N VAL A 142 -14.03 2.30 -5.49
CA VAL A 142 -15.40 2.80 -5.66
C VAL A 142 -16.18 2.69 -4.34
N LEU A 143 -16.11 1.54 -3.68
CA LEU A 143 -16.76 1.31 -2.39
C LEU A 143 -16.17 2.21 -1.29
N GLU A 144 -14.86 2.40 -1.29
CA GLU A 144 -14.18 3.31 -0.37
C GLU A 144 -14.61 4.76 -0.60
N GLY A 145 -14.70 5.20 -1.87
CA GLY A 145 -15.24 6.51 -2.24
C GLY A 145 -16.67 6.70 -1.76
N MET A 146 -17.53 5.69 -1.96
CA MET A 146 -18.91 5.68 -1.45
C MET A 146 -18.94 5.78 0.09
N ASN A 147 -18.17 4.96 0.78
CA ASN A 147 -18.08 4.98 2.25
C ASN A 147 -17.59 6.33 2.77
N ASN A 148 -16.61 6.95 2.12
CA ASN A 148 -16.12 8.28 2.49
C ASN A 148 -17.21 9.35 2.29
N ARG A 149 -17.97 9.30 1.19
CA ARG A 149 -19.11 10.19 0.97
C ARG A 149 -20.20 10.01 2.04
N ILE A 150 -20.52 8.77 2.41
CA ILE A 150 -21.46 8.47 3.50
C ILE A 150 -20.96 9.06 4.84
N LYS A 151 -19.67 8.91 5.15
CA LYS A 151 -19.04 9.50 6.35
C LYS A 151 -19.14 11.03 6.34
N VAL A 152 -18.98 11.67 5.18
CA VAL A 152 -19.12 13.13 5.02
C VAL A 152 -20.58 13.54 5.31
N ILE A 153 -21.56 12.86 4.69
CA ILE A 153 -23.00 13.11 4.91
C ILE A 153 -23.31 13.04 6.41
N LYS A 154 -22.87 11.96 7.08
CA LYS A 154 -23.07 11.78 8.52
C LYS A 154 -22.43 12.91 9.35
N ARG A 155 -21.24 13.34 8.97
CA ARG A 155 -20.49 14.39 9.69
C ARG A 155 -21.11 15.77 9.51
N MET A 156 -21.56 16.11 8.30
CA MET A 156 -22.23 17.39 8.01
C MET A 156 -23.53 17.58 8.81
N ALA A 157 -24.20 16.50 9.15
CA ALA A 157 -25.43 16.51 9.95
C ALA A 157 -25.17 16.32 11.46
N TYR A 158 -23.91 16.35 11.91
CA TYR A 158 -23.53 16.03 13.30
C TYR A 158 -24.10 14.70 13.82
N GLY A 159 -24.41 13.77 12.90
CA GLY A 159 -25.09 12.51 13.15
C GLY A 159 -26.55 12.55 12.74
N TYR A 160 -27.18 11.37 12.72
CA TYR A 160 -28.62 11.22 12.44
C TYR A 160 -29.23 10.41 13.58
N ARG A 161 -30.33 10.94 14.14
CA ARG A 161 -31.13 10.20 15.12
C ARG A 161 -32.11 9.25 14.43
N ASP A 162 -32.63 9.68 13.27
CA ASP A 162 -33.51 8.89 12.42
C ASP A 162 -32.71 8.12 11.38
N THR A 163 -32.72 6.81 11.51
CA THR A 163 -31.98 5.88 10.61
C THR A 163 -32.60 5.87 9.22
N ASP A 164 -33.92 5.92 9.11
CA ASP A 164 -34.61 5.86 7.82
C ASP A 164 -34.35 7.12 7.00
N TYR A 165 -34.40 8.28 7.67
CA TYR A 165 -33.99 9.53 7.04
C TYR A 165 -32.53 9.53 6.60
N PHE A 166 -31.63 8.93 7.38
CA PHE A 166 -30.23 8.77 6.98
C PHE A 166 -30.10 7.93 5.71
N PHE A 167 -30.80 6.82 5.62
CA PHE A 167 -30.81 5.99 4.40
C PHE A 167 -31.39 6.72 3.21
N LEU A 168 -32.42 7.56 3.38
CA LEU A 168 -32.94 8.42 2.31
C LEU A 168 -31.87 9.40 1.81
N LYS A 169 -31.10 10.03 2.70
CA LYS A 169 -29.98 10.90 2.34
C LYS A 169 -28.88 10.14 1.58
N ILE A 170 -28.56 8.92 1.98
CA ILE A 170 -27.60 8.07 1.26
C ILE A 170 -28.12 7.77 -0.14
N ARG A 171 -29.37 7.31 -0.28
CA ARG A 171 -30.00 7.03 -1.60
C ARG A 171 -29.99 8.25 -2.51
N ALA A 172 -30.32 9.43 -1.98
CA ALA A 172 -30.30 10.67 -2.74
C ALA A 172 -28.88 11.07 -3.20
N ALA A 173 -27.86 10.74 -2.40
CA ALA A 173 -26.46 11.01 -2.74
C ALA A 173 -25.88 10.07 -3.80
N PHE A 174 -26.50 8.90 -3.99
CA PHE A 174 -26.08 7.88 -4.98
C PHE A 174 -27.29 7.50 -5.87
N PRO A 175 -27.80 8.42 -6.69
CA PRO A 175 -28.84 8.09 -7.65
C PRO A 175 -28.23 7.06 -8.61
N GLY A 176 -28.80 5.87 -8.68
CA GLY A 176 -28.40 4.84 -9.64
C GLY A 176 -28.48 5.37 -11.08
N LYS A 177 -27.81 4.73 -12.03
CA LYS A 177 -28.04 5.02 -13.44
C LYS A 177 -29.50 4.69 -13.73
N VAL A 178 -30.26 5.70 -14.22
CA VAL A 178 -31.56 5.46 -14.81
C VAL A 178 -31.32 4.52 -15.99
N ARG A 179 -31.91 3.33 -15.95
CA ARG A 179 -31.86 2.37 -17.06
C ARG A 179 -32.84 2.81 -18.11
#